data_15af9feb4586c7af0194e256b7c9911a
#
_entry.id   15af9feb4586c7af0194e256b7c9911a
#
_cell.length_a   1.000
_cell.length_b   1.000
_cell.length_c   1.000
_cell.angle_alpha   90.00
_cell.angle_beta   90.00
_cell.angle_gamma   90.00
#
_symmetry.space_group_name_H-M   'P 1'
#
loop_
_entity.id
_entity.type
_entity.pdbx_description
1 polymer ?
#
loop_
_entity_poly.entity_id
_entity_poly.type
_entity_poly.pdbx_seq_one_letter_code
_entity_poly.pdbx_strand_id
1 'polypeptide(L)'
;MVIGIFGESCTGKSTLAKEISKEISGRVFSGKDYLRLAKNEAIAKKVFTNLLNEAIDGENIIYVISERDLLSLLPQGAVRIMVTAELDVIKSRFAARMGGVLPKPVEMMLEKKHGCFDSERCDIHIESGASSPEDVILQIKGIKRW
;
A
#
# COMPACT_ATOMS: atom_id res chain seq x y z
N MET A 1 13.24 5.40 -6.75
CA MET A 1 11.79 5.48 -7.06
C MET A 1 10.99 5.09 -5.83
N VAL A 2 9.93 5.81 -5.55
CA VAL A 2 9.00 5.48 -4.45
C VAL A 2 7.66 5.05 -5.03
N ILE A 3 7.15 3.91 -4.56
CA ILE A 3 5.85 3.38 -4.94
C ILE A 3 5.00 3.26 -3.68
N GLY A 4 3.86 3.93 -3.66
CA GLY A 4 2.87 3.78 -2.59
C GLY A 4 1.74 2.87 -3.05
N ILE A 5 1.54 1.75 -2.35
CA ILE A 5 0.44 0.82 -2.63
C ILE A 5 -0.55 0.95 -1.48
N PHE A 6 -1.73 1.45 -1.78
CA PHE A 6 -2.72 1.72 -0.74
C PHE A 6 -4.10 1.12 -1.07
N GLY A 7 -4.87 0.90 -0.04
CA GLY A 7 -6.19 0.33 -0.14
C GLY A 7 -6.62 -0.28 1.18
N GLU A 8 -7.85 -0.77 1.24
CA GLU A 8 -8.40 -1.43 2.42
C GLU A 8 -7.64 -2.71 2.75
N SER A 9 -7.79 -3.17 3.98
CA SER A 9 -7.19 -4.44 4.41
C SER A 9 -7.68 -5.59 3.55
N CYS A 10 -6.84 -6.61 3.38
CA CYS A 10 -7.19 -7.84 2.64
C CYS A 10 -7.47 -7.64 1.16
N THR A 11 -6.90 -6.62 0.53
CA THR A 11 -7.01 -6.41 -0.92
C THR A 11 -5.83 -6.98 -1.72
N GLY A 12 -4.82 -7.54 -1.04
CA GLY A 12 -3.67 -8.14 -1.72
C GLY A 12 -2.47 -7.21 -1.88
N LYS A 13 -2.44 -6.08 -1.19
CA LYS A 13 -1.35 -5.09 -1.29
C LYS A 13 0.02 -5.67 -0.95
N SER A 14 0.10 -6.41 0.15
CA SER A 14 1.39 -6.96 0.61
C SER A 14 1.96 -7.97 -0.37
N THR A 15 1.11 -8.79 -0.96
CA THR A 15 1.52 -9.75 -1.99
C THR A 15 2.04 -9.02 -3.23
N LEU A 16 1.33 -8.01 -3.67
CA LEU A 16 1.74 -7.19 -4.81
C LEU A 16 3.07 -6.48 -4.53
N ALA A 17 3.22 -5.89 -3.36
CA ALA A 17 4.45 -5.21 -2.95
C ALA A 17 5.64 -6.15 -2.98
N LYS A 18 5.46 -7.37 -2.49
CA LYS A 18 6.50 -8.39 -2.46
C LYS A 18 6.95 -8.78 -3.88
N GLU A 19 6.01 -8.97 -4.78
CA GLU A 19 6.32 -9.31 -6.18
C GLU A 19 7.03 -8.16 -6.89
N ILE A 20 6.56 -6.93 -6.70
CA ILE A 20 7.21 -5.75 -7.29
C ILE A 20 8.64 -5.60 -6.74
N SER A 21 8.84 -5.81 -5.42
CA SER A 21 10.15 -5.65 -4.81
C SER A 21 11.18 -6.63 -5.35
N LYS A 22 10.76 -7.82 -5.74
CA LYS A 22 11.65 -8.81 -6.38
C LYS A 22 12.11 -8.34 -7.74
N GLU A 23 11.22 -7.72 -8.52
CA GLU A 23 11.51 -7.30 -9.88
C GLU A 23 12.38 -6.05 -9.96
N ILE A 24 12.22 -5.13 -9.00
CA ILE A 24 12.95 -3.85 -9.03
C ILE A 24 14.01 -3.74 -7.94
N SER A 25 14.21 -4.79 -7.13
CA SER A 25 15.14 -4.79 -5.99
C SER A 25 14.90 -3.63 -5.02
N GLY A 26 13.66 -3.55 -4.52
CA GLY A 26 13.24 -2.48 -3.64
C GLY A 26 13.05 -2.93 -2.19
N ARG A 27 13.18 -1.97 -1.25
CA ARG A 27 12.82 -2.22 0.15
C ARG A 27 11.33 -2.00 0.34
N VAL A 28 10.70 -2.80 1.21
CA VAL A 28 9.27 -2.68 1.52
C VAL A 28 9.08 -2.20 2.95
N PHE A 29 8.28 -1.15 3.10
CA PHE A 29 7.77 -0.69 4.39
C PHE A 29 6.25 -0.83 4.38
N SER A 30 5.67 -1.21 5.51
CA SER A 30 4.22 -1.33 5.66
C SER A 30 3.75 -0.52 6.85
N GLY A 31 2.68 0.25 6.69
CA GLY A 31 2.03 0.95 7.78
C GLY A 31 2.99 1.78 8.63
N LYS A 32 3.12 1.43 9.88
CA LYS A 32 3.97 2.14 10.86
C LYS A 32 5.34 1.49 11.07
N ASP A 33 5.83 0.72 10.11
CA ASP A 33 7.18 0.15 10.18
C ASP A 33 8.26 1.21 10.39
N TYR A 34 8.00 2.44 9.95
CA TYR A 34 8.93 3.55 10.11
C TYR A 34 9.26 3.85 11.59
N LEU A 35 8.44 3.41 12.52
CA LEU A 35 8.70 3.60 13.96
C LEU A 35 10.01 2.96 14.40
N ARG A 36 10.52 1.99 13.67
CA ARG A 36 11.81 1.35 13.95
C ARG A 36 13.02 2.23 13.63
N LEU A 37 12.82 3.34 12.90
CA LEU A 37 13.91 4.19 12.44
C LEU A 37 14.44 5.13 13.52
N ALA A 38 13.70 5.35 14.60
CA ALA A 38 14.13 6.18 15.73
C ALA A 38 13.32 5.83 16.97
N LYS A 39 13.81 6.25 18.15
CA LYS A 39 13.13 5.99 19.43
C LYS A 39 11.87 6.84 19.62
N ASN A 40 11.89 8.06 19.07
CA ASN A 40 10.77 9.00 19.17
C ASN A 40 9.94 8.92 17.91
N GLU A 41 8.60 8.82 18.03
CA GLU A 41 7.70 8.70 16.88
C GLU A 41 7.82 9.88 15.90
N ALA A 42 7.86 11.11 16.42
CA ALA A 42 7.97 12.29 15.57
C ALA A 42 9.29 12.30 14.79
N ILE A 43 10.38 11.88 15.43
CA ILE A 43 11.70 11.78 14.78
C ILE A 43 11.69 10.65 13.76
N ALA A 44 11.12 9.49 14.09
CA ALA A 44 11.01 8.36 13.16
C ALA A 44 10.24 8.75 11.90
N LYS A 45 9.14 9.46 12.06
CA LYS A 45 8.33 9.96 10.96
C LYS A 45 9.11 10.92 10.06
N LYS A 46 9.87 11.81 10.66
CA LYS A 46 10.72 12.76 9.91
C LYS A 46 11.84 12.04 9.16
N VAL A 47 12.49 11.08 9.80
CA VAL A 47 13.52 10.25 9.16
C VAL A 47 12.93 9.52 7.97
N PHE A 48 11.75 8.93 8.13
CA PHE A 48 11.08 8.20 7.07
C PHE A 48 10.69 9.09 5.89
N THR A 49 10.10 10.26 6.15
CA THR A 49 9.73 11.18 5.07
C THR A 49 10.96 11.68 4.32
N ASN A 50 12.07 11.94 5.01
CA ASN A 50 13.32 12.31 4.36
C ASN A 50 13.86 11.16 3.50
N LEU A 51 13.80 9.92 4.01
CA LEU A 51 14.20 8.74 3.27
C LEU A 51 13.40 8.59 1.98
N LEU A 52 12.08 8.77 2.05
CA LEU A 52 11.22 8.68 0.87
C LEU A 52 11.51 9.79 -0.13
N ASN A 53 11.74 11.03 0.33
CA ASN A 53 12.07 12.14 -0.55
C ASN A 53 13.39 11.89 -1.30
N GLU A 54 14.40 11.39 -0.62
CA GLU A 54 15.69 11.05 -1.23
C GLU A 54 15.54 9.89 -2.22
N ALA A 55 14.67 8.94 -1.94
CA ALA A 55 14.47 7.76 -2.77
C ALA A 55 13.74 8.05 -4.09
N ILE A 56 13.12 9.22 -4.24
CA ILE A 56 12.46 9.59 -5.51
C ILE A 56 13.43 9.46 -6.68
N ASP A 57 14.68 9.91 -6.49
CA ASP A 57 15.74 9.84 -7.50
C ASP A 57 16.86 8.88 -7.10
N GLY A 58 16.61 8.00 -6.16
CA GLY A 58 17.61 7.09 -5.60
C GLY A 58 17.14 5.64 -5.58
N GLU A 59 17.25 5.01 -4.41
CA GLU A 59 16.84 3.62 -4.24
C GLU A 59 15.34 3.41 -4.45
N ASN A 60 14.96 2.15 -4.68
CA ASN A 60 13.56 1.78 -4.82
C ASN A 60 12.95 1.45 -3.45
N ILE A 61 11.89 2.15 -3.09
CA ILE A 61 11.15 1.90 -1.86
C ILE A 61 9.66 1.72 -2.18
N ILE A 62 9.07 0.67 -1.62
CA ILE A 62 7.65 0.39 -1.75
C ILE A 62 7.02 0.57 -0.37
N TYR A 63 6.00 1.41 -0.29
CA TYR A 63 5.29 1.67 0.96
C TYR A 63 3.86 1.16 0.85
N VAL A 64 3.50 0.19 1.70
CA VAL A 64 2.17 -0.42 1.74
C VAL A 64 1.34 0.28 2.82
N ILE A 65 0.19 0.82 2.43
CA ILE A 65 -0.64 1.65 3.29
C ILE A 65 -2.06 1.10 3.36
N SER A 66 -2.54 0.81 4.57
CA SER A 66 -3.93 0.40 4.83
C SER A 66 -4.71 1.45 5.62
N GLU A 67 -4.08 2.51 6.08
CA GLU A 67 -4.71 3.60 6.82
C GLU A 67 -4.59 4.90 6.02
N ARG A 68 -5.73 5.54 5.79
CA ARG A 68 -5.82 6.72 4.92
C ARG A 68 -4.91 7.88 5.36
N ASP A 69 -4.78 8.10 6.65
CA ASP A 69 -3.95 9.19 7.18
C ASP A 69 -2.45 9.03 6.88
N LEU A 70 -1.99 7.80 6.61
CA LEU A 70 -0.59 7.57 6.25
C LEU A 70 -0.26 7.97 4.81
N LEU A 71 -1.26 8.22 3.98
CA LEU A 71 -1.04 8.68 2.60
C LEU A 71 -0.28 10.00 2.53
N SER A 72 -0.42 10.83 3.56
CA SER A 72 0.28 12.11 3.62
C SER A 72 1.81 11.97 3.72
N LEU A 73 2.31 10.79 4.06
CA LEU A 73 3.74 10.51 4.13
C LEU A 73 4.37 10.29 2.76
N LEU A 74 3.56 9.95 1.75
CA LEU A 74 4.07 9.76 0.40
C LEU A 74 4.52 11.10 -0.19
N PRO A 75 5.76 11.17 -0.70
CA PRO A 75 6.23 12.41 -1.32
C PRO A 75 5.57 12.65 -2.66
N GLN A 76 5.60 13.90 -3.08
CA GLN A 76 5.23 14.26 -4.45
C GLN A 76 6.24 13.58 -5.39
N GLY A 77 5.75 12.96 -6.45
CA GLY A 77 6.61 12.19 -7.36
C GLY A 77 6.59 10.70 -7.11
N ALA A 78 5.99 10.24 -6.00
CA ALA A 78 5.77 8.81 -5.80
C ALA A 78 4.72 8.28 -6.78
N VAL A 79 4.91 7.05 -7.24
CA VAL A 79 3.88 6.33 -8.01
C VAL A 79 2.84 5.82 -7.03
N ARG A 80 1.58 6.16 -7.25
CA ARG A 80 0.47 5.80 -6.37
C ARG A 80 -0.38 4.71 -6.99
N ILE A 81 -0.42 3.56 -6.33
CA ILE A 81 -1.20 2.40 -6.78
C ILE A 81 -2.31 2.15 -5.77
N MET A 82 -3.56 2.25 -6.22
CA MET A 82 -4.72 1.93 -5.39
C MET A 82 -5.19 0.51 -5.71
N VAL A 83 -5.29 -0.33 -4.68
CA VAL A 83 -5.78 -1.70 -4.81
C VAL A 83 -7.14 -1.80 -4.13
N THR A 84 -8.15 -2.23 -4.88
CA THR A 84 -9.51 -2.40 -4.39
C THR A 84 -9.96 -3.85 -4.50
N ALA A 85 -11.00 -4.20 -3.75
CA ALA A 85 -11.67 -5.49 -3.83
C ALA A 85 -13.13 -5.30 -3.42
N GLU A 86 -14.00 -6.20 -3.88
CA GLU A 86 -15.39 -6.22 -3.46
C GLU A 86 -15.48 -6.46 -1.95
N LEU A 87 -16.47 -5.86 -1.30
CA LEU A 87 -16.63 -5.98 0.16
C LEU A 87 -16.74 -7.44 0.61
N ASP A 88 -17.46 -8.27 -0.15
CA ASP A 88 -17.62 -9.69 0.18
C ASP A 88 -16.28 -10.43 0.14
N VAL A 89 -15.41 -10.08 -0.80
CA VAL A 89 -14.06 -10.64 -0.89
C VAL A 89 -13.22 -10.24 0.31
N ILE A 90 -13.29 -8.97 0.69
CA ILE A 90 -12.58 -8.44 1.86
C ILE A 90 -13.03 -9.17 3.13
N LYS A 91 -14.35 -9.29 3.33
CA LYS A 91 -14.92 -9.99 4.49
C LYS A 91 -14.47 -11.43 4.55
N SER A 92 -14.51 -12.14 3.42
CA SER A 92 -14.12 -13.55 3.32
C SER A 92 -12.64 -13.75 3.68
N ARG A 93 -11.77 -12.91 3.16
CA ARG A 93 -10.33 -12.98 3.43
C ARG A 93 -10.01 -12.63 4.88
N PHE A 94 -10.70 -11.64 5.43
CA PHE A 94 -10.51 -11.24 6.83
C PHE A 94 -10.98 -12.34 7.78
N ALA A 95 -12.12 -12.96 7.50
CA ALA A 95 -12.64 -14.10 8.27
C ALA A 95 -11.64 -15.25 8.26
N ALA A 96 -11.04 -15.57 7.11
CA ALA A 96 -10.04 -16.62 6.99
C ALA A 96 -8.82 -16.36 7.88
N ARG A 97 -8.38 -15.11 7.96
CA ARG A 97 -7.26 -14.70 8.85
C ARG A 97 -7.62 -14.84 10.33
N MET A 98 -8.90 -14.74 10.67
CA MET A 98 -9.40 -14.82 12.04
C MET A 98 -9.87 -16.23 12.41
N GLY A 99 -9.51 -17.26 11.65
CA GLY A 99 -9.88 -18.64 11.94
C GLY A 99 -11.21 -19.10 11.37
N GLY A 100 -11.79 -18.36 10.42
CA GLY A 100 -12.98 -18.72 9.69
C GLY A 100 -14.27 -18.06 10.16
N VAL A 101 -14.22 -17.30 11.25
CA VAL A 101 -15.39 -16.57 11.77
C VAL A 101 -15.10 -15.07 11.78
N LEU A 102 -16.02 -14.27 11.28
CA LEU A 102 -15.92 -12.82 11.29
C LEU A 102 -16.81 -12.27 12.42
N PRO A 103 -16.21 -11.78 13.53
CA PRO A 103 -16.99 -11.19 14.62
C PRO A 103 -17.82 -9.99 14.11
N LYS A 104 -19.02 -9.83 14.64
CA LYS A 104 -19.94 -8.76 14.20
C LYS A 104 -19.31 -7.35 14.28
N PRO A 105 -18.60 -6.95 15.36
CA PRO A 105 -17.95 -5.64 15.39
C PRO A 105 -16.92 -5.43 14.28
N VAL A 106 -16.18 -6.49 13.93
CA VAL A 106 -15.19 -6.44 12.85
C VAL A 106 -15.88 -6.30 11.48
N GLU A 107 -16.95 -7.07 11.27
CA GLU A 107 -17.74 -6.97 10.03
C GLU A 107 -18.27 -5.56 9.84
N MET A 108 -18.83 -4.96 10.88
CA MET A 108 -19.33 -3.58 10.84
C MET A 108 -18.22 -2.57 10.54
N MET A 109 -17.04 -2.78 11.11
CA MET A 109 -15.88 -1.93 10.83
C MET A 109 -15.49 -2.00 9.35
N LEU A 110 -15.46 -3.20 8.77
CA LEU A 110 -15.12 -3.38 7.35
C LEU A 110 -16.15 -2.71 6.45
N GLU A 111 -17.43 -2.85 6.76
CA GLU A 111 -18.51 -2.19 6.01
C GLU A 111 -18.40 -0.67 6.08
N LYS A 112 -18.09 -0.13 7.26
CA LYS A 112 -17.96 1.31 7.47
C LYS A 112 -16.76 1.89 6.71
N LYS A 113 -15.66 1.16 6.65
CA LYS A 113 -14.43 1.62 5.98
C LYS A 113 -14.42 1.35 4.48
N HIS A 114 -15.35 0.54 3.98
CA HIS A 114 -15.37 0.18 2.57
C HIS A 114 -15.50 1.44 1.69
N GLY A 115 -14.61 1.56 0.71
CA GLY A 115 -14.60 2.71 -0.17
C GLY A 115 -13.88 3.94 0.38
N CYS A 116 -13.24 3.86 1.56
CA CYS A 116 -12.61 5.02 2.19
C CYS A 116 -11.46 5.62 1.36
N PHE A 117 -10.87 4.87 0.44
CA PHE A 117 -9.82 5.34 -0.46
C PHE A 117 -10.33 5.78 -1.84
N ASP A 118 -11.61 5.61 -2.13
CA ASP A 118 -12.16 5.80 -3.48
C ASP A 118 -11.94 7.22 -4.03
N SER A 119 -11.90 8.23 -3.17
CA SER A 119 -11.67 9.61 -3.56
C SER A 119 -10.19 9.99 -3.67
N GLU A 120 -9.29 9.09 -3.31
CA GLU A 120 -7.86 9.37 -3.35
C GLU A 120 -7.31 9.30 -4.77
N ARG A 121 -6.37 10.19 -5.07
CA ARG A 121 -5.70 10.20 -6.36
C ARG A 121 -4.76 9.01 -6.48
N CYS A 122 -4.78 8.34 -7.63
CA CYS A 122 -3.83 7.27 -7.93
C CYS A 122 -3.38 7.37 -9.38
N ASP A 123 -2.19 6.84 -9.65
CA ASP A 123 -1.65 6.72 -11.00
C ASP A 123 -2.09 5.41 -11.63
N ILE A 124 -2.26 4.38 -10.82
CA ILE A 124 -2.66 3.04 -11.24
C ILE A 124 -3.74 2.54 -10.29
N HIS A 125 -4.85 2.04 -10.83
CA HIS A 125 -5.90 1.39 -10.07
C HIS A 125 -5.96 -0.09 -10.43
N ILE A 126 -5.92 -0.95 -9.42
CA ILE A 126 -5.95 -2.40 -9.58
C ILE A 126 -7.10 -2.98 -8.77
N GLU A 127 -7.95 -3.78 -9.43
CA GLU A 127 -8.88 -4.65 -8.73
C GLU A 127 -8.18 -5.95 -8.37
N SER A 128 -8.38 -6.41 -7.14
CA SER A 128 -7.76 -7.62 -6.64
C SER A 128 -8.07 -8.82 -7.56
N GLY A 129 -7.01 -9.48 -8.02
CA GLY A 129 -7.12 -10.64 -8.91
C GLY A 129 -7.29 -10.32 -10.40
N ALA A 130 -7.41 -9.03 -10.77
CA ALA A 130 -7.66 -8.65 -12.16
C ALA A 130 -6.38 -8.41 -12.97
N SER A 131 -5.27 -8.13 -12.31
CA SER A 131 -3.98 -7.82 -12.98
C SER A 131 -2.86 -8.66 -12.41
N SER A 132 -1.91 -9.05 -13.27
CA SER A 132 -0.71 -9.72 -12.81
C SER A 132 0.33 -8.70 -12.31
N PRO A 133 1.27 -9.11 -11.43
CA PRO A 133 2.37 -8.22 -11.03
C PRO A 133 3.19 -7.72 -12.21
N GLU A 134 3.36 -8.52 -13.25
CA GLU A 134 4.10 -8.14 -14.47
C GLU A 134 3.41 -6.98 -15.18
N ASP A 135 2.08 -7.02 -15.32
CA ASP A 135 1.32 -5.94 -15.93
C ASP A 135 1.46 -4.64 -15.14
N VAL A 136 1.45 -4.74 -13.82
CA VAL A 136 1.62 -3.58 -12.94
C VAL A 136 2.99 -2.95 -13.12
N ILE A 137 4.03 -3.77 -13.19
CA ILE A 137 5.41 -3.32 -13.39
C ILE A 137 5.55 -2.59 -14.73
N LEU A 138 4.93 -3.11 -15.78
CA LEU A 138 4.92 -2.45 -17.09
C LEU A 138 4.25 -1.07 -17.01
N GLN A 139 3.15 -0.95 -16.29
CA GLN A 139 2.49 0.32 -16.10
C GLN A 139 3.37 1.31 -15.31
N ILE A 140 4.07 0.85 -14.29
CA ILE A 140 5.00 1.67 -13.51
C ILE A 140 6.11 2.21 -14.42
N LYS A 141 6.68 1.36 -15.26
CA LYS A 141 7.74 1.75 -16.21
C LYS A 141 7.24 2.77 -17.22
N GLY A 142 5.96 2.70 -17.60
CA GLY A 142 5.36 3.67 -18.50
C GLY A 142 5.18 5.05 -17.86
N ILE A 143 4.98 5.10 -16.54
CA ILE A 143 4.84 6.35 -15.79
C ILE A 143 6.20 6.97 -15.52
N LYS A 144 7.14 6.15 -15.04
CA LYS A 144 8.53 6.57 -14.79
C LYS A 144 9.34 6.27 -16.05
N ARG A 145 9.72 7.29 -16.77
CA ARG A 145 10.61 7.14 -17.92
C ARG A 145 12.02 6.87 -17.41
N TRP A 146 12.38 5.64 -17.44
CA TRP A 146 13.71 5.19 -17.01
C TRP A 146 14.75 5.47 -18.09
#